data_20608204a025ef55836a4900a5353207
#
_entry.id   20608204a025ef55836a4900a5353207
#
_cell.length_a   1.000
_cell.length_b   1.000
_cell.length_c   1.000
_cell.angle_alpha   90.00
_cell.angle_beta   90.00
_cell.angle_gamma   90.00
#
_symmetry.space_group_name_H-M   'P 1'
#
loop_
_entity.id
_entity.type
_entity.pdbx_description
1 polymer ?
#
loop_
_entity_poly.entity_id
_entity_poly.type
_entity_poly.pdbx_seq_one_letter_code
_entity_poly.pdbx_strand_id
1 'polypeptide(L)'
;MKKLLLLLFICPIVSFSQSINNNSYKEFNIGFYSDINYIPAFPGASFLFGKTNYYQNNTLLDYQVGVAFPSIVTGKVGFGFGDENYATIFGIRPFPNSTYIQFSINEKNNISLEYVLPDLFDVELESGIIITYGYRF
;
A
#
# COMPACT_ATOMS: atom_id res chain seq x y z
N MET A 1 26.19 5.96 -15.63
CA MET A 1 25.41 6.98 -16.37
C MET A 1 23.92 6.68 -16.45
N LYS A 2 23.46 5.46 -16.78
CA LYS A 2 21.99 5.14 -16.87
C LYS A 2 21.22 5.33 -15.55
N LYS A 3 21.83 5.01 -14.39
CA LYS A 3 21.20 5.20 -13.07
C LYS A 3 21.07 6.67 -12.66
N LEU A 4 22.02 7.51 -13.10
CA LEU A 4 21.96 8.97 -12.84
C LEU A 4 20.88 9.63 -13.70
N LEU A 5 20.67 9.15 -14.92
CA LEU A 5 19.61 9.62 -15.81
C LEU A 5 18.21 9.31 -15.26
N LEU A 6 18.04 8.12 -14.65
CA LEU A 6 16.79 7.73 -13.99
C LEU A 6 16.46 8.64 -12.80
N LEU A 7 17.48 8.99 -12.01
CA LEU A 7 17.32 9.91 -10.87
C LEU A 7 16.92 11.32 -11.33
N LEU A 8 17.45 11.77 -12.45
CA LEU A 8 17.14 13.07 -13.05
C LEU A 8 15.70 13.16 -13.57
N PHE A 9 15.12 12.04 -14.00
CA PHE A 9 13.72 11.95 -14.45
C PHE A 9 12.72 11.90 -13.28
N ILE A 10 13.12 11.39 -12.13
CA ILE A 10 12.26 11.29 -10.94
C ILE A 10 12.22 12.62 -10.19
N CYS A 11 13.31 13.39 -10.18
CA CYS A 11 13.42 14.67 -9.48
C CYS A 11 12.34 15.72 -9.86
N PRO A 12 12.02 15.95 -11.14
CA PRO A 12 11.02 16.96 -11.52
C PRO A 12 9.58 16.55 -11.17
N ILE A 13 9.29 15.26 -11.03
CA ILE A 13 7.93 14.80 -10.68
C ILE A 13 7.61 15.14 -9.21
N VAL A 14 8.61 15.14 -8.35
CA VAL A 14 8.45 15.44 -6.91
C VAL A 14 8.41 16.94 -6.63
N SER A 15 8.97 17.78 -7.53
CA SER A 15 9.21 19.19 -7.27
C SER A 15 8.00 20.12 -7.53
N PHE A 16 6.94 19.65 -8.19
CA PHE A 16 5.89 20.54 -8.71
C PHE A 16 4.52 20.41 -8.04
N SER A 17 4.37 19.57 -7.02
CA SER A 17 3.06 19.39 -6.41
C SER A 17 3.08 19.80 -4.94
N GLN A 18 2.51 20.98 -4.65
CA GLN A 18 2.15 21.31 -3.28
C GLN A 18 0.91 20.48 -2.91
N SER A 19 1.00 19.73 -1.82
CA SER A 19 -0.17 19.01 -1.29
C SER A 19 -1.22 20.01 -0.84
N ILE A 20 -2.45 19.84 -1.31
CA ILE A 20 -3.59 20.69 -0.90
C ILE A 20 -4.07 20.25 0.48
N ASN A 21 -4.11 18.97 0.72
CA ASN A 21 -4.61 18.37 1.95
C ASN A 21 -3.73 17.20 2.39
N ASN A 22 -3.48 17.14 3.70
CA ASN A 22 -2.72 16.08 4.34
C ASN A 22 -3.60 15.43 5.38
N ASN A 23 -3.99 14.20 5.16
CA ASN A 23 -4.80 13.44 6.10
C ASN A 23 -3.98 12.35 6.78
N SER A 24 -3.85 12.44 8.11
CA SER A 24 -3.20 11.41 8.93
C SER A 24 -4.28 10.53 9.56
N TYR A 25 -4.09 9.22 9.53
CA TYR A 25 -5.09 8.26 9.98
C TYR A 25 -4.44 7.06 10.68
N LYS A 26 -5.27 6.32 11.38
CA LYS A 26 -5.00 4.98 11.85
C LYS A 26 -5.88 4.02 11.07
N GLU A 27 -5.36 2.85 10.72
CA GLU A 27 -6.08 1.86 9.91
C GLU A 27 -5.98 0.49 10.56
N PHE A 28 -7.13 -0.14 10.76
CA PHE A 28 -7.20 -1.54 11.15
C PHE A 28 -7.61 -2.36 9.94
N ASN A 29 -6.84 -3.40 9.64
CA ASN A 29 -7.07 -4.27 8.50
C ASN A 29 -7.28 -5.71 8.96
N ILE A 30 -8.20 -6.38 8.30
CA ILE A 30 -8.37 -7.83 8.32
C ILE A 30 -8.28 -8.36 6.89
N GLY A 31 -7.65 -9.50 6.72
CA GLY A 31 -7.47 -10.06 5.38
C GLY A 31 -7.18 -11.53 5.40
N PHE A 32 -7.09 -12.08 4.20
CA PHE A 32 -6.78 -13.48 3.96
C PHE A 32 -5.66 -13.58 2.95
N TYR A 33 -4.65 -14.37 3.28
CA TYR A 33 -3.60 -14.80 2.36
C TYR A 33 -3.96 -16.17 1.81
N SER A 34 -3.87 -16.34 0.52
CA SER A 34 -3.98 -17.63 -0.16
C SER A 34 -2.78 -17.84 -1.06
N ASP A 35 -2.10 -18.94 -0.88
CA ASP A 35 -1.09 -19.43 -1.80
C ASP A 35 -1.76 -19.85 -3.13
N ILE A 36 -1.10 -19.62 -4.26
CA ILE A 36 -1.61 -20.00 -5.58
C ILE A 36 -1.68 -21.52 -5.73
N ASN A 37 -0.82 -22.27 -5.04
CA ASN A 37 -0.69 -23.72 -5.14
C ASN A 37 -1.44 -24.50 -4.06
N TYR A 38 -1.77 -23.88 -2.94
CA TYR A 38 -2.43 -24.49 -1.79
C TYR A 38 -3.61 -23.65 -1.31
N ILE A 39 -4.76 -24.29 -1.18
CA ILE A 39 -5.95 -23.65 -0.66
C ILE A 39 -6.13 -24.02 0.84
N PRO A 40 -5.38 -23.43 1.77
CA PRO A 40 -5.99 -22.87 2.95
C PRO A 40 -5.70 -21.38 3.02
N ALA A 41 -6.77 -20.56 3.00
CA ALA A 41 -6.65 -19.14 3.27
C ALA A 41 -6.19 -18.93 4.72
N PHE A 42 -5.06 -18.25 4.90
CA PHE A 42 -4.56 -17.90 6.22
C PHE A 42 -5.06 -16.50 6.62
N PRO A 43 -5.78 -16.36 7.76
CA PRO A 43 -6.24 -15.05 8.20
C PRO A 43 -5.09 -14.19 8.73
N GLY A 44 -5.15 -12.90 8.42
CA GLY A 44 -4.21 -11.91 8.91
C GLY A 44 -4.91 -10.65 9.40
N ALA A 45 -4.24 -9.92 10.26
CA ALA A 45 -4.70 -8.63 10.74
C ALA A 45 -3.52 -7.66 10.84
N SER A 46 -3.79 -6.37 10.64
CA SER A 46 -2.77 -5.33 10.84
C SER A 46 -3.35 -4.05 11.42
N PHE A 47 -2.51 -3.33 12.14
CA PHE A 47 -2.79 -2.01 12.64
C PHE A 47 -1.71 -1.05 12.13
N LEU A 48 -2.12 -0.05 11.35
CA LEU A 48 -1.24 0.84 10.63
C LEU A 48 -1.49 2.29 11.02
N PHE A 49 -0.42 3.06 11.03
CA PHE A 49 -0.45 4.51 11.06
C PHE A 49 -0.06 5.00 9.67
N GLY A 50 -0.88 5.85 9.08
CA GLY A 50 -0.68 6.31 7.72
C GLY A 50 -0.93 7.79 7.54
N LYS A 51 -0.50 8.25 6.36
CA LYS A 51 -0.76 9.59 5.89
C LYS A 51 -1.00 9.56 4.39
N THR A 52 -2.08 10.22 3.96
CA THR A 52 -2.40 10.48 2.56
C THR A 52 -2.18 11.94 2.25
N ASN A 53 -1.39 12.23 1.24
CA ASN A 53 -1.18 13.56 0.70
C ASN A 53 -1.94 13.68 -0.62
N TYR A 54 -2.91 14.58 -0.70
CA TYR A 54 -3.67 14.88 -1.91
C TYR A 54 -3.06 16.07 -2.64
N TYR A 55 -3.00 16.00 -3.95
CA TYR A 55 -2.44 17.01 -4.82
C TYR A 55 -3.49 17.59 -5.79
N GLN A 56 -3.23 18.79 -6.34
CA GLN A 56 -4.18 19.55 -7.16
C GLN A 56 -4.71 18.84 -8.41
N ASN A 57 -3.97 17.87 -8.93
CA ASN A 57 -4.31 17.12 -10.13
C ASN A 57 -5.04 15.80 -9.84
N ASN A 58 -5.73 15.69 -8.70
CA ASN A 58 -6.37 14.47 -8.22
C ASN A 58 -5.41 13.28 -8.09
N THR A 59 -4.12 13.53 -7.95
CA THR A 59 -3.16 12.50 -7.57
C THR A 59 -2.98 12.48 -6.07
N LEU A 60 -2.56 11.36 -5.54
CA LEU A 60 -2.28 11.20 -4.11
C LEU A 60 -1.07 10.32 -3.87
N LEU A 61 -0.42 10.55 -2.74
CA LEU A 61 0.63 9.71 -2.19
C LEU A 61 0.18 9.20 -0.83
N ASP A 62 0.17 7.89 -0.65
CA ASP A 62 -0.21 7.22 0.59
C ASP A 62 0.96 6.42 1.14
N TYR A 63 1.23 6.55 2.42
CA TYR A 63 2.24 5.76 3.10
C TYR A 63 1.80 5.38 4.50
N GLN A 64 2.10 4.14 4.86
CA GLN A 64 1.65 3.50 6.09
C GLN A 64 2.78 2.69 6.71
N VAL A 65 2.78 2.63 8.03
CA VAL A 65 3.69 1.77 8.81
C VAL A 65 2.96 1.27 10.04
N GLY A 66 3.25 0.06 10.46
CA GLY A 66 2.65 -0.48 11.66
C GLY A 66 2.98 -1.95 11.91
N VAL A 67 2.10 -2.60 12.63
CA VAL A 67 2.24 -3.99 13.04
C VAL A 67 1.24 -4.86 12.30
N ALA A 68 1.64 -6.07 11.97
CA ALA A 68 0.79 -7.04 11.30
C ALA A 68 1.05 -8.45 11.84
N PHE A 69 0.01 -9.27 11.83
CA PHE A 69 0.13 -10.68 12.10
C PHE A 69 -0.07 -11.46 10.79
N PRO A 70 0.81 -12.39 10.46
CA PRO A 70 1.94 -12.92 11.23
C PRO A 70 3.28 -12.18 11.04
N SER A 71 3.38 -11.18 10.19
CA SER A 71 4.65 -10.58 9.75
C SER A 71 5.31 -9.61 10.75
N ILE A 72 4.70 -9.37 11.92
CA ILE A 72 5.13 -8.49 13.02
C ILE A 72 5.17 -7.01 12.60
N VAL A 73 6.04 -6.63 11.66
CA VAL A 73 6.16 -5.26 11.17
C VAL A 73 5.76 -5.20 9.70
N THR A 74 5.07 -4.15 9.30
CA THR A 74 4.66 -3.94 7.91
C THR A 74 4.64 -2.46 7.57
N GLY A 75 4.75 -2.15 6.28
CA GLY A 75 4.60 -0.82 5.75
C GLY A 75 4.11 -0.88 4.32
N LYS A 76 3.44 0.17 3.89
CA LYS A 76 2.96 0.33 2.51
C LYS A 76 3.34 1.71 2.02
N VAL A 77 3.68 1.80 0.75
CA VAL A 77 3.79 3.07 0.05
C VAL A 77 3.12 2.94 -1.31
N GLY A 78 2.28 3.90 -1.64
CA GLY A 78 1.52 3.87 -2.87
C GLY A 78 1.28 5.25 -3.44
N PHE A 79 1.11 5.27 -4.75
CA PHE A 79 0.69 6.43 -5.53
C PHE A 79 -0.68 6.12 -6.13
N GLY A 80 -1.55 7.12 -6.18
CA GLY A 80 -2.90 6.90 -6.65
C GLY A 80 -3.55 8.13 -7.26
N PHE A 81 -4.80 7.91 -7.63
CA PHE A 81 -5.67 8.91 -8.22
C PHE A 81 -7.02 8.90 -7.50
N GLY A 82 -7.60 10.07 -7.34
CA GLY A 82 -8.90 10.25 -6.72
C GLY A 82 -8.93 11.41 -5.74
N ASP A 83 -10.00 11.43 -4.98
CA ASP A 83 -10.28 12.43 -3.95
C ASP A 83 -10.59 11.76 -2.60
N GLU A 84 -11.06 12.54 -1.64
CA GLU A 84 -11.46 12.06 -0.31
C GLU A 84 -12.62 11.07 -0.34
N ASN A 85 -13.47 11.09 -1.37
CA ASN A 85 -14.61 10.19 -1.49
C ASN A 85 -14.23 8.86 -2.11
N TYR A 86 -13.44 8.91 -3.19
CA TYR A 86 -13.04 7.71 -3.93
C TYR A 86 -11.60 7.85 -4.41
N ALA A 87 -10.76 6.90 -4.03
CA ALA A 87 -9.38 6.86 -4.47
C ALA A 87 -8.97 5.45 -4.86
N THR A 88 -8.11 5.37 -5.89
CA THR A 88 -7.45 4.14 -6.29
C THR A 88 -5.96 4.31 -6.12
N ILE A 89 -5.32 3.42 -5.38
CA ILE A 89 -3.92 3.48 -4.99
C ILE A 89 -3.20 2.22 -5.48
N PHE A 90 -2.08 2.41 -6.14
CA PHE A 90 -1.16 1.35 -6.55
C PHE A 90 0.13 1.50 -5.75
N GLY A 91 0.64 0.42 -5.21
CA GLY A 91 1.81 0.54 -4.38
C GLY A 91 2.56 -0.76 -4.14
N ILE A 92 3.54 -0.63 -3.28
CA ILE A 92 4.38 -1.73 -2.83
C ILE A 92 4.32 -1.83 -1.31
N ARG A 93 4.43 -3.05 -0.84
CA ARG A 93 4.68 -3.39 0.56
C ARG A 93 6.04 -4.07 0.63
N PRO A 94 7.05 -3.45 1.25
CA PRO A 94 8.38 -4.03 1.33
C PRO A 94 8.43 -5.30 2.18
N PHE A 95 7.51 -5.44 3.16
CA PHE A 95 7.47 -6.58 4.03
C PHE A 95 6.02 -6.97 4.43
N PRO A 96 5.51 -8.16 4.07
CA PRO A 96 6.08 -9.07 3.07
C PRO A 96 6.16 -8.40 1.70
N ASN A 97 7.13 -8.80 0.87
CA ASN A 97 7.32 -8.18 -0.44
C ASN A 97 6.10 -8.40 -1.34
N SER A 98 5.32 -7.37 -1.56
CA SER A 98 4.13 -7.45 -2.41
C SER A 98 3.85 -6.14 -3.15
N THR A 99 3.15 -6.27 -4.26
CA THR A 99 2.52 -5.15 -4.95
C THR A 99 1.03 -5.15 -4.64
N TYR A 100 0.41 -3.99 -4.57
CA TYR A 100 -1.00 -3.92 -4.25
C TYR A 100 -1.76 -2.88 -5.07
N ILE A 101 -3.05 -3.13 -5.23
CA ILE A 101 -4.04 -2.14 -5.62
C ILE A 101 -5.05 -1.99 -4.47
N GLN A 102 -5.37 -0.76 -4.11
CA GLN A 102 -6.29 -0.44 -3.03
C GLN A 102 -7.34 0.54 -3.51
N PHE A 103 -8.59 0.27 -3.17
CA PHE A 103 -9.72 1.15 -3.40
C PHE A 103 -10.17 1.71 -2.05
N SER A 104 -10.17 3.04 -1.95
CA SER A 104 -10.64 3.78 -0.78
C SER A 104 -12.02 4.38 -1.03
N ILE A 105 -12.90 4.28 -0.05
CA ILE A 105 -14.26 4.83 -0.10
C ILE A 105 -14.48 5.69 1.15
N ASN A 106 -14.84 6.96 0.95
CA ASN A 106 -15.09 7.95 2.00
C ASN A 106 -13.93 8.06 3.02
N GLU A 107 -12.67 7.91 2.55
CA GLU A 107 -11.45 7.87 3.35
C GLU A 107 -11.42 6.81 4.49
N LYS A 108 -12.54 6.18 4.80
CA LYS A 108 -12.68 5.27 5.94
C LYS A 108 -12.57 3.79 5.56
N ASN A 109 -13.14 3.41 4.43
CA ASN A 109 -13.20 2.01 4.04
C ASN A 109 -12.24 1.74 2.90
N ASN A 110 -11.41 0.71 3.05
CA ASN A 110 -10.44 0.33 2.05
C ASN A 110 -10.59 -1.16 1.72
N ILE A 111 -10.48 -1.47 0.45
CA ILE A 111 -10.34 -2.86 -0.01
C ILE A 111 -9.04 -2.92 -0.80
N SER A 112 -8.14 -3.81 -0.45
CA SER A 112 -6.91 -4.03 -1.19
C SER A 112 -6.77 -5.47 -1.67
N LEU A 113 -6.22 -5.58 -2.88
CA LEU A 113 -5.77 -6.81 -3.47
C LEU A 113 -4.25 -6.72 -3.62
N GLU A 114 -3.53 -7.69 -3.06
CA GLU A 114 -2.07 -7.70 -3.04
C GLU A 114 -1.56 -9.00 -3.67
N TYR A 115 -0.51 -8.88 -4.45
CA TYR A 115 0.23 -10.02 -5.00
C TYR A 115 1.59 -10.11 -4.31
N VAL A 116 1.80 -11.19 -3.58
CA VAL A 116 3.07 -11.49 -2.90
C VAL A 116 4.07 -12.00 -3.93
N LEU A 117 5.21 -11.30 -4.02
CA LEU A 117 6.30 -11.68 -4.91
C LEU A 117 7.18 -12.72 -4.20
N PRO A 118 7.62 -13.76 -4.90
CA PRO A 118 8.59 -14.69 -4.35
C PRO A 118 9.90 -13.95 -4.09
N ASP A 119 10.44 -14.16 -2.94
CA ASP A 119 11.71 -13.72 -2.38
C ASP A 119 12.57 -12.66 -3.07
N LEU A 120 12.62 -11.48 -2.40
CA LEU A 120 13.79 -10.59 -2.47
C LEU A 120 14.63 -10.59 -1.16
N PHE A 121 14.15 -11.21 -0.08
CA PHE A 121 14.76 -11.10 1.26
C PHE A 121 14.85 -12.42 2.04
N ASP A 122 15.08 -13.56 1.38
CA ASP A 122 15.26 -14.88 2.03
C ASP A 122 14.17 -15.29 3.05
N VAL A 123 12.98 -14.73 2.95
CA VAL A 123 11.82 -15.19 3.71
C VAL A 123 11.04 -16.11 2.78
N GLU A 124 11.00 -17.40 3.06
CA GLU A 124 10.32 -18.44 2.29
C GLU A 124 8.80 -18.27 2.23
N LEU A 125 8.34 -17.13 1.67
CA LEU A 125 6.94 -16.94 1.33
C LEU A 125 6.76 -17.32 -0.14
N GLU A 126 5.94 -18.31 -0.38
CA GLU A 126 5.50 -18.67 -1.73
C GLU A 126 4.64 -17.53 -2.32
N SER A 127 4.57 -17.47 -3.65
CA SER A 127 3.74 -16.51 -4.35
C SER A 127 2.28 -16.68 -3.95
N GLY A 128 1.61 -15.60 -3.57
CA GLY A 128 0.24 -15.66 -3.10
C GLY A 128 -0.54 -14.38 -3.33
N ILE A 129 -1.82 -14.45 -3.02
CA ILE A 129 -2.73 -13.32 -3.10
C ILE A 129 -3.22 -12.99 -1.69
N ILE A 130 -3.21 -11.69 -1.35
CA ILE A 130 -3.82 -11.19 -0.12
C ILE A 130 -5.00 -10.31 -0.50
N ILE A 131 -6.15 -10.57 0.10
CA ILE A 131 -7.32 -9.70 0.03
C ILE A 131 -7.52 -9.12 1.41
N THR A 132 -7.60 -7.79 1.51
CA THR A 132 -7.68 -7.09 2.78
C THR A 132 -8.83 -6.09 2.76
N TYR A 133 -9.59 -6.05 3.84
CA TYR A 133 -10.49 -4.96 4.15
C TYR A 133 -9.89 -4.14 5.30
N GLY A 134 -9.82 -2.82 5.12
CA GLY A 134 -9.31 -1.86 6.08
C GLY A 134 -10.35 -0.82 6.48
N TYR A 135 -10.32 -0.44 7.75
CA TYR A 135 -11.11 0.67 8.28
C TYR A 135 -10.18 1.72 8.88
N ARG A 136 -10.33 2.98 8.42
CA ARG A 136 -9.57 4.15 8.87
C ARG A 136 -10.39 4.98 9.88
N PHE A 137 -9.69 5.51 10.87
CA PHE A 137 -10.25 6.36 11.93
C PHE A 137 -9.22 7.38 12.44
#